data_90b02ca8d2b12a2b2f7cd388b36ffbaf
#
_entry.id   90b02ca8d2b12a2b2f7cd388b36ffbaf
#
_cell.length_a   1.000
_cell.length_b   1.000
_cell.length_c   1.000
_cell.angle_alpha   90.00
_cell.angle_beta   90.00
_cell.angle_gamma   90.00
#
_symmetry.space_group_name_H-M   'P 1'
#
loop_
_entity.id
_entity.type
_entity.pdbx_description
1 polymer ?
#
loop_
_entity_poly.entity_id
_entity_poly.type
_entity_poly.pdbx_seq_one_letter_code
_entity_poly.pdbx_strand_id
1 'polypeptide(L)'
;MLEVNAWRRRRGDVPLVGYQELCRELAVSGPGTFAELDTTGARSVLRRFSDAWFAAVKRRNNGDGSAGFPRRRRGLVPVRWYHGTFTLQGRRVRIPTARGTTPLWVRLARDLPYPVEQVRSVALLCEGGRLFLDVTAEVPVALYLPGEGPDPGRVAGVDLGIIHPFAVAGPDGEGLLVSGRAIRA
;
A
#
# COMPACT_ATOMS: atom_id res chain seq x y z
N MET A 1 -1.03 1.43 -19.22
CA MET A 1 -2.24 2.28 -19.00
C MET A 1 -2.06 3.72 -19.50
N LEU A 2 -0.98 4.42 -19.15
CA LEU A 2 -0.78 5.80 -19.65
C LEU A 2 -0.68 5.85 -21.19
N GLU A 3 -0.04 4.90 -21.81
CA GLU A 3 0.07 4.79 -23.28
C GLU A 3 -1.29 4.46 -23.91
N VAL A 4 -2.06 3.55 -23.32
CA VAL A 4 -3.44 3.25 -23.76
C VAL A 4 -4.32 4.49 -23.70
N ASN A 5 -4.24 5.25 -22.58
CA ASN A 5 -5.01 6.48 -22.45
C ASN A 5 -4.54 7.59 -23.38
N ALA A 6 -3.24 7.66 -23.69
CA ALA A 6 -2.73 8.58 -24.69
C ALA A 6 -3.21 8.24 -26.10
N TRP A 7 -3.27 6.94 -26.44
CA TRP A 7 -3.82 6.46 -27.71
C TRP A 7 -5.33 6.73 -27.82
N ARG A 8 -6.10 6.43 -26.74
CA ARG A 8 -7.55 6.70 -26.68
C ARG A 8 -7.86 8.18 -26.89
N ARG A 9 -7.13 9.07 -26.19
CA ARG A 9 -7.30 10.54 -26.37
C ARG A 9 -7.08 11.00 -27.80
N ARG A 10 -6.10 10.43 -28.51
CA ARG A 10 -5.87 10.77 -29.94
C ARG A 10 -7.04 10.40 -30.83
N ARG A 11 -7.88 9.46 -30.41
CA ARG A 11 -9.11 9.04 -31.11
C ARG A 11 -10.38 9.71 -30.60
N GLY A 12 -10.28 10.61 -29.63
CA GLY A 12 -11.43 11.23 -28.99
C GLY A 12 -12.16 10.36 -27.99
N ASP A 13 -11.60 9.19 -27.62
CA ASP A 13 -12.19 8.27 -26.68
C ASP A 13 -11.97 8.72 -25.23
N VAL A 14 -12.90 8.39 -24.33
CA VAL A 14 -12.79 8.64 -22.91
C VAL A 14 -11.63 7.83 -22.30
N PRO A 15 -10.76 8.43 -21.47
CA PRO A 15 -9.69 7.70 -20.80
C PRO A 15 -10.21 6.60 -19.89
N LEU A 16 -9.53 5.45 -19.88
CA LEU A 16 -9.79 4.37 -18.92
C LEU A 16 -9.07 4.68 -17.60
N VAL A 17 -9.83 4.98 -16.57
CA VAL A 17 -9.30 5.37 -15.26
C VAL A 17 -9.94 4.60 -14.09
N GLY A 18 -11.17 4.13 -14.27
CA GLY A 18 -11.89 3.35 -13.28
C GLY A 18 -11.29 1.96 -13.10
N TYR A 19 -11.08 1.52 -11.85
CA TYR A 19 -10.46 0.24 -11.56
C TYR A 19 -11.17 -0.95 -12.23
N GLN A 20 -12.49 -0.98 -12.22
CA GLN A 20 -13.24 -2.07 -12.83
C GLN A 20 -13.12 -2.12 -14.36
N GLU A 21 -13.12 -0.96 -14.99
CA GLU A 21 -12.91 -0.85 -16.45
C GLU A 21 -11.50 -1.31 -16.82
N LEU A 22 -10.50 -0.89 -16.05
CA LEU A 22 -9.12 -1.34 -16.22
C LEU A 22 -8.97 -2.86 -16.06
N CYS A 23 -9.70 -3.47 -15.12
CA CYS A 23 -9.69 -4.93 -14.95
C CYS A 23 -10.37 -5.67 -16.11
N ARG A 24 -11.44 -5.10 -16.68
CA ARG A 24 -12.08 -5.67 -17.89
C ARG A 24 -11.13 -5.61 -19.08
N GLU A 25 -10.49 -4.46 -19.29
CA GLU A 25 -9.49 -4.29 -20.35
C GLU A 25 -8.31 -5.27 -20.19
N LEU A 26 -7.84 -5.48 -18.96
CA LEU A 26 -6.82 -6.49 -18.68
C LEU A 26 -7.27 -7.90 -19.08
N ALA A 27 -8.53 -8.25 -18.80
CA ALA A 27 -9.06 -9.56 -19.15
C ALA A 27 -9.16 -9.77 -20.69
N VAL A 28 -9.48 -8.71 -21.44
CA VAL A 28 -9.54 -8.73 -22.90
C VAL A 28 -8.13 -8.77 -23.52
N SER A 29 -7.18 -8.02 -22.93
CA SER A 29 -5.80 -7.93 -23.44
C SER A 29 -5.02 -9.25 -23.30
N GLY A 30 -5.47 -10.12 -22.40
CA GLY A 30 -4.93 -11.46 -22.23
C GLY A 30 -3.55 -11.56 -21.57
N PRO A 31 -2.97 -12.76 -21.56
CA PRO A 31 -1.65 -13.02 -20.98
C PRO A 31 -0.54 -12.21 -21.64
N GLY A 32 0.42 -11.75 -20.84
CA GLY A 32 1.58 -11.01 -21.32
C GLY A 32 1.45 -9.50 -21.30
N THR A 33 0.24 -8.94 -21.14
CA THR A 33 0.04 -7.48 -21.04
C THR A 33 0.80 -6.86 -19.86
N PHE A 34 0.96 -7.60 -18.76
CA PHE A 34 1.72 -7.22 -17.57
C PHE A 34 2.96 -8.10 -17.40
N ALA A 35 3.54 -8.55 -18.49
CA ALA A 35 4.73 -9.40 -18.51
C ALA A 35 4.57 -10.62 -17.59
N GLU A 36 5.43 -10.76 -16.58
CA GLU A 36 5.47 -11.92 -15.68
C GLU A 36 4.56 -11.78 -14.44
N LEU A 37 3.80 -10.69 -14.33
CA LEU A 37 2.85 -10.53 -13.23
C LEU A 37 1.65 -11.46 -13.38
N ASP A 38 1.27 -12.11 -12.29
CA ASP A 38 -0.02 -12.78 -12.19
C ASP A 38 -1.18 -11.79 -12.17
N THR A 39 -2.39 -12.30 -12.29
CA THR A 39 -3.61 -11.45 -12.30
C THR A 39 -3.75 -10.60 -11.04
N THR A 40 -3.37 -11.10 -9.87
CA THR A 40 -3.49 -10.37 -8.61
C THR A 40 -2.49 -9.21 -8.55
N GLY A 41 -1.23 -9.48 -8.89
CA GLY A 41 -0.20 -8.45 -8.98
C GLY A 41 -0.58 -7.36 -10.00
N ALA A 42 -1.02 -7.77 -11.20
CA ALA A 42 -1.48 -6.85 -12.22
C ALA A 42 -2.65 -5.97 -11.74
N ARG A 43 -3.67 -6.57 -11.12
CA ARG A 43 -4.81 -5.83 -10.54
C ARG A 43 -4.39 -4.86 -9.44
N SER A 44 -3.38 -5.19 -8.63
CA SER A 44 -2.88 -4.28 -7.59
C SER A 44 -2.26 -3.01 -8.20
N VAL A 45 -1.55 -3.14 -9.33
CA VAL A 45 -1.00 -2.01 -10.08
C VAL A 45 -2.11 -1.15 -10.69
N LEU A 46 -3.15 -1.78 -11.28
CA LEU A 46 -4.31 -1.08 -11.83
C LEU A 46 -5.08 -0.31 -10.75
N ARG A 47 -5.28 -0.91 -9.59
CA ARG A 47 -5.92 -0.28 -8.43
C ARG A 47 -5.15 0.97 -8.04
N ARG A 48 -3.84 0.85 -7.86
CA ARG A 48 -2.97 1.97 -7.49
C ARG A 48 -3.02 3.12 -8.50
N PHE A 49 -3.09 2.81 -9.80
CA PHE A 49 -3.26 3.83 -10.84
C PHE A 49 -4.60 4.55 -10.72
N SER A 50 -5.69 3.79 -10.56
CA SER A 50 -7.04 4.33 -10.40
C SER A 50 -7.14 5.21 -9.16
N ASP A 51 -6.68 4.73 -8.00
CA ASP A 51 -6.71 5.48 -6.74
C ASP A 51 -5.92 6.79 -6.85
N ALA A 52 -4.73 6.76 -7.43
CA ALA A 52 -3.91 7.95 -7.65
C ALA A 52 -4.57 8.95 -8.62
N TRP A 53 -5.27 8.47 -9.63
CA TRP A 53 -6.01 9.32 -10.56
C TRP A 53 -7.14 10.06 -9.84
N PHE A 54 -8.00 9.34 -9.13
CA PHE A 54 -9.13 9.93 -8.43
C PHE A 54 -8.70 10.82 -7.26
N ALA A 55 -7.60 10.48 -6.57
CA ALA A 55 -7.02 11.36 -5.58
C ALA A 55 -6.57 12.71 -6.18
N ALA A 56 -5.95 12.68 -7.36
CA ALA A 56 -5.59 13.92 -8.07
C ALA A 56 -6.82 14.74 -8.49
N VAL A 57 -7.88 14.08 -8.99
CA VAL A 57 -9.15 14.74 -9.30
C VAL A 57 -9.75 15.41 -8.08
N LYS A 58 -9.84 14.66 -6.96
CA LYS A 58 -10.39 15.19 -5.69
C LYS A 58 -9.62 16.42 -5.20
N ARG A 59 -8.29 16.36 -5.21
CA ARG A 59 -7.45 17.48 -4.80
C ARG A 59 -7.68 18.72 -5.69
N ARG A 60 -7.75 18.53 -7.01
CA ARG A 60 -8.03 19.62 -7.96
C ARG A 60 -9.41 20.26 -7.73
N ASN A 61 -10.43 19.43 -7.52
CA ASN A 61 -11.77 19.92 -7.23
C ASN A 61 -11.83 20.70 -5.91
N ASN A 62 -10.93 20.39 -4.97
CA ASN A 62 -10.77 21.14 -3.71
C ASN A 62 -9.85 22.37 -3.85
N GLY A 63 -9.51 22.79 -5.07
CA GLY A 63 -8.72 24.00 -5.34
C GLY A 63 -7.20 23.79 -5.43
N ASP A 64 -6.68 22.57 -5.26
CA ASP A 64 -5.24 22.31 -5.42
C ASP A 64 -4.86 22.14 -6.90
N GLY A 65 -4.58 23.26 -7.56
CA GLY A 65 -4.12 23.26 -8.95
C GLY A 65 -2.78 22.56 -9.19
N SER A 66 -1.99 22.34 -8.15
CA SER A 66 -0.68 21.68 -8.22
C SER A 66 -0.79 20.14 -8.26
N ALA A 67 -1.95 19.57 -7.92
CA ALA A 67 -2.17 18.13 -7.89
C ALA A 67 -1.92 17.50 -9.27
N GLY A 68 -0.84 16.71 -9.36
CA GLY A 68 -0.45 16.02 -10.57
C GLY A 68 -1.20 14.70 -10.77
N PHE A 69 -1.60 14.41 -12.02
CA PHE A 69 -2.07 13.08 -12.41
C PHE A 69 -0.92 12.07 -12.44
N PRO A 70 -1.22 10.76 -12.34
CA PRO A 70 -0.19 9.72 -12.43
C PRO A 70 0.65 9.87 -13.70
N ARG A 71 1.98 9.85 -13.53
CA ARG A 71 2.95 9.92 -14.63
C ARG A 71 3.70 8.61 -14.76
N ARG A 72 4.30 8.37 -15.95
CA ARG A 72 5.18 7.23 -16.15
C ARG A 72 6.36 7.32 -15.17
N ARG A 73 6.55 6.25 -14.39
CA ARG A 73 7.72 6.10 -13.52
C ARG A 73 8.80 5.29 -14.24
N ARG A 74 10.07 5.64 -14.04
CA ARG A 74 11.21 4.88 -14.57
C ARG A 74 11.63 3.74 -13.65
N GLY A 75 11.25 3.78 -12.37
CA GLY A 75 11.55 2.75 -11.38
C GLY A 75 10.44 1.71 -11.25
N LEU A 76 10.72 0.68 -10.47
CA LEU A 76 9.76 -0.37 -10.14
C LEU A 76 8.57 0.23 -9.37
N VAL A 77 7.38 -0.14 -9.79
CA VAL A 77 6.13 0.23 -9.11
C VAL A 77 5.84 -0.83 -8.06
N PRO A 78 5.47 -0.48 -6.83
CA PRO A 78 5.08 -1.45 -5.82
C PRO A 78 3.95 -2.34 -6.30
N VAL A 79 4.13 -3.66 -6.13
CA VAL A 79 3.13 -4.68 -6.49
C VAL A 79 2.71 -5.38 -5.21
N ARG A 80 1.41 -5.56 -5.02
CA ARG A 80 0.84 -6.15 -3.79
C ARG A 80 0.07 -7.43 -4.09
N TRP A 81 0.24 -8.40 -3.21
CA TRP A 81 -0.52 -9.65 -3.17
C TRP A 81 -1.24 -9.77 -1.83
N TYR A 82 -2.44 -10.30 -1.85
CA TYR A 82 -3.29 -10.43 -0.68
C TYR A 82 -3.26 -11.87 -0.13
N HIS A 83 -3.73 -12.03 1.09
CA HIS A 83 -3.87 -13.34 1.73
C HIS A 83 -4.51 -14.36 0.79
N GLY A 84 -3.98 -15.58 0.78
CA GLY A 84 -4.42 -16.65 -0.12
C GLY A 84 -3.83 -16.62 -1.53
N THR A 85 -3.10 -15.55 -1.93
CA THR A 85 -2.45 -15.48 -3.26
C THR A 85 -0.94 -15.66 -3.22
N PHE A 86 -0.33 -15.59 -2.07
CA PHE A 86 1.09 -15.91 -1.81
C PHE A 86 1.20 -17.01 -0.76
N THR A 87 2.38 -17.62 -0.62
CA THR A 87 2.66 -18.63 0.40
C THR A 87 3.86 -18.21 1.24
N LEU A 88 3.74 -18.33 2.55
CA LEU A 88 4.82 -18.12 3.51
C LEU A 88 5.25 -19.47 4.11
N GLN A 89 6.54 -19.74 4.10
CA GLN A 89 7.15 -20.96 4.67
C GLN A 89 8.42 -20.53 5.45
N GLY A 90 8.30 -20.30 6.74
CA GLY A 90 9.35 -19.72 7.55
C GLY A 90 9.82 -18.39 6.95
N ARG A 91 11.09 -18.31 6.57
CA ARG A 91 11.70 -17.12 5.94
C ARG A 91 11.56 -17.06 4.41
N ARG A 92 10.78 -17.94 3.79
CA ARG A 92 10.59 -17.95 2.35
C ARG A 92 9.17 -17.51 1.99
N VAL A 93 9.07 -16.57 1.06
CA VAL A 93 7.81 -16.09 0.50
C VAL A 93 7.77 -16.51 -0.96
N ARG A 94 6.75 -17.28 -1.31
CA ARG A 94 6.44 -17.63 -2.71
C ARG A 94 5.45 -16.60 -3.24
N ILE A 95 5.85 -15.84 -4.22
CA ILE A 95 5.04 -14.87 -4.93
C ILE A 95 4.63 -15.48 -6.27
N PRO A 96 3.32 -15.51 -6.59
CA PRO A 96 2.87 -16.02 -7.88
C PRO A 96 3.32 -15.09 -9.01
N THR A 97 3.54 -15.70 -10.16
CA THR A 97 3.87 -15.04 -11.43
C THR A 97 2.83 -15.42 -12.48
N ALA A 98 2.95 -14.93 -13.70
CA ALA A 98 2.05 -15.27 -14.79
C ALA A 98 1.94 -16.78 -14.98
N ARG A 99 0.79 -17.23 -15.46
CA ARG A 99 0.54 -18.66 -15.72
C ARG A 99 1.61 -19.23 -16.66
N GLY A 100 2.22 -20.32 -16.26
CA GLY A 100 3.29 -20.99 -17.03
C GLY A 100 4.69 -20.49 -16.75
N THR A 101 4.87 -19.47 -15.87
CA THR A 101 6.19 -19.01 -15.44
C THR A 101 6.53 -19.50 -14.04
N THR A 102 7.81 -19.58 -13.75
CA THR A 102 8.30 -20.00 -12.42
C THR A 102 7.96 -18.96 -11.38
N PRO A 103 7.36 -19.33 -10.22
CA PRO A 103 7.07 -18.40 -9.16
C PRO A 103 8.34 -17.77 -8.59
N LEU A 104 8.22 -16.52 -8.16
CA LEU A 104 9.31 -15.82 -7.50
C LEU A 104 9.41 -16.25 -6.04
N TRP A 105 10.59 -16.72 -5.63
CA TRP A 105 10.90 -17.02 -4.25
C TRP A 105 11.76 -15.92 -3.65
N VAL A 106 11.26 -15.30 -2.60
CA VAL A 106 11.96 -14.25 -1.84
C VAL A 106 12.33 -14.79 -0.47
N ARG A 107 13.59 -14.61 -0.06
CA ARG A 107 14.04 -14.92 1.30
C ARG A 107 14.03 -13.68 2.15
N LEU A 108 13.33 -13.72 3.28
CA LEU A 108 13.30 -12.64 4.24
C LEU A 108 14.64 -12.52 4.97
N ALA A 109 15.07 -11.31 5.25
CA ALA A 109 16.30 -11.04 6.00
C ALA A 109 16.18 -11.50 7.47
N ARG A 110 14.98 -11.47 8.03
CA ARG A 110 14.64 -11.89 9.39
C ARG A 110 13.34 -12.67 9.42
N ASP A 111 13.08 -13.38 10.51
CA ASP A 111 11.78 -14.02 10.73
C ASP A 111 10.69 -12.97 10.92
N LEU A 112 9.47 -13.34 10.54
CA LEU A 112 8.32 -12.49 10.81
C LEU A 112 7.98 -12.57 12.30
N PRO A 113 7.73 -11.42 12.95
CA PRO A 113 7.31 -11.40 14.35
C PRO A 113 5.84 -11.81 14.56
N TYR A 114 5.14 -12.17 13.48
CA TYR A 114 3.72 -12.50 13.48
C TYR A 114 3.50 -13.89 12.89
N PRO A 115 2.48 -14.64 13.36
CA PRO A 115 2.01 -15.86 12.72
C PRO A 115 1.58 -15.60 11.27
N VAL A 116 1.76 -16.60 10.43
CA VAL A 116 1.43 -16.51 8.98
C VAL A 116 -0.05 -16.18 8.75
N GLU A 117 -0.91 -16.69 9.62
CA GLU A 117 -2.37 -16.50 9.57
C GLU A 117 -2.79 -15.04 9.76
N GLN A 118 -1.96 -14.26 10.43
CA GLN A 118 -2.18 -12.83 10.62
C GLN A 118 -1.72 -11.99 9.43
N VAL A 119 -0.94 -12.53 8.52
CA VAL A 119 -0.45 -11.79 7.36
C VAL A 119 -1.57 -11.60 6.34
N ARG A 120 -1.93 -10.35 6.09
CA ARG A 120 -3.03 -9.96 5.19
C ARG A 120 -2.57 -9.62 3.79
N SER A 121 -1.37 -9.07 3.65
CA SER A 121 -0.79 -8.79 2.34
C SER A 121 0.72 -8.71 2.38
N VAL A 122 1.34 -8.91 1.23
CA VAL A 122 2.75 -8.62 1.00
C VAL A 122 2.87 -7.68 -0.20
N ALA A 123 3.79 -6.72 -0.14
CA ALA A 123 4.07 -5.85 -1.26
C ALA A 123 5.57 -5.82 -1.57
N LEU A 124 5.91 -6.02 -2.83
CA LEU A 124 7.28 -5.89 -3.31
C LEU A 124 7.56 -4.44 -3.68
N LEU A 125 8.61 -3.88 -3.10
CA LEU A 125 9.04 -2.50 -3.25
C LEU A 125 10.50 -2.46 -3.70
N CYS A 126 10.89 -1.37 -4.37
CA CYS A 126 12.28 -1.11 -4.67
C CYS A 126 12.62 0.33 -4.25
N GLU A 127 13.54 0.46 -3.32
CA GLU A 127 14.03 1.75 -2.81
C GLU A 127 15.56 1.74 -2.83
N GLY A 128 16.15 2.78 -3.40
CA GLY A 128 17.61 2.89 -3.50
C GLY A 128 18.28 1.69 -4.19
N GLY A 129 17.62 1.05 -5.17
CA GLY A 129 18.12 -0.14 -5.86
C GLY A 129 18.02 -1.44 -5.07
N ARG A 130 17.46 -1.40 -3.87
CA ARG A 130 17.24 -2.60 -3.04
C ARG A 130 15.78 -3.03 -3.08
N LEU A 131 15.55 -4.33 -3.07
CA LEU A 131 14.22 -4.91 -2.99
C LEU A 131 13.83 -5.08 -1.51
N PHE A 132 12.62 -4.64 -1.20
CA PHE A 132 11.99 -4.83 0.11
C PHE A 132 10.68 -5.58 -0.08
N LEU A 133 10.36 -6.40 0.90
CA LEU A 133 9.04 -7.01 1.02
C LEU A 133 8.36 -6.38 2.24
N ASP A 134 7.39 -5.50 1.96
CA ASP A 134 6.51 -4.94 2.97
C ASP A 134 5.43 -5.95 3.32
N VAL A 135 5.27 -6.24 4.61
CA VAL A 135 4.32 -7.23 5.13
C VAL A 135 3.30 -6.53 6.01
N THR A 136 2.04 -6.62 5.63
CA THR A 136 0.92 -6.13 6.44
C THR A 136 0.34 -7.30 7.23
N ALA A 137 0.35 -7.19 8.55
CA ALA A 137 -0.27 -8.16 9.45
C ALA A 137 -1.39 -7.50 10.25
N GLU A 138 -2.43 -8.28 10.53
CA GLU A 138 -3.49 -7.90 11.46
C GLU A 138 -3.14 -8.49 12.81
N VAL A 139 -2.82 -7.64 13.76
CA VAL A 139 -2.43 -8.04 15.11
C VAL A 139 -3.54 -7.63 16.07
N PRO A 140 -4.16 -8.57 16.79
CA PRO A 140 -5.09 -8.20 17.85
C PRO A 140 -4.31 -7.47 18.94
N VAL A 141 -4.69 -6.23 19.20
CA VAL A 141 -4.13 -5.44 20.31
C VAL A 141 -5.15 -5.50 21.44
N ALA A 142 -4.84 -6.26 22.48
CA ALA A 142 -5.57 -6.16 23.74
C ALA A 142 -4.97 -4.99 24.53
N LEU A 143 -5.68 -3.88 24.60
CA LEU A 143 -5.30 -2.73 25.42
C LEU A 143 -5.53 -2.96 26.93
N TYR A 144 -6.40 -3.94 27.25
CA TYR A 144 -6.78 -4.30 28.61
C TYR A 144 -6.84 -5.81 28.76
N LEU A 145 -6.58 -6.32 29.95
CA LEU A 145 -6.83 -7.72 30.29
C LEU A 145 -8.34 -7.99 30.27
N PRO A 146 -8.78 -9.25 29.99
CA PRO A 146 -10.19 -9.61 30.07
C PRO A 146 -10.78 -9.23 31.43
N GLY A 147 -11.79 -8.37 31.45
CA GLY A 147 -12.43 -7.87 32.67
C GLY A 147 -11.90 -6.52 33.18
N GLU A 148 -10.79 -6.03 32.63
CA GLU A 148 -10.31 -4.67 32.88
C GLU A 148 -10.84 -3.72 31.82
N GLY A 149 -11.62 -2.73 32.21
CA GLY A 149 -12.02 -1.60 31.38
C GLY A 149 -10.94 -0.48 31.43
N PRO A 150 -11.04 0.54 30.57
CA PRO A 150 -10.20 1.71 30.68
C PRO A 150 -10.45 2.36 32.05
N ASP A 151 -9.38 2.51 32.83
CA ASP A 151 -9.41 3.35 34.03
C ASP A 151 -9.47 4.82 33.58
N PRO A 152 -10.55 5.56 33.87
CA PRO A 152 -10.69 6.95 33.46
C PRO A 152 -9.53 7.85 34.00
N GLY A 153 -8.92 7.46 35.12
CA GLY A 153 -7.76 8.15 35.69
C GLY A 153 -6.43 7.85 34.96
N ARG A 154 -6.41 6.88 34.02
CA ARG A 154 -5.22 6.47 33.27
C ARG A 154 -5.35 6.64 31.76
N VAL A 155 -6.33 7.42 31.32
CA VAL A 155 -6.55 7.71 29.91
C VAL A 155 -5.74 8.93 29.50
N ALA A 156 -4.97 8.79 28.40
CA ALA A 156 -4.28 9.91 27.79
C ALA A 156 -4.77 10.14 26.36
N GLY A 157 -4.98 11.40 26.00
CA GLY A 157 -5.23 11.81 24.61
C GLY A 157 -3.93 11.94 23.85
N VAL A 158 -3.82 11.34 22.67
CA VAL A 158 -2.66 11.47 21.79
C VAL A 158 -3.07 12.11 20.48
N ASP A 159 -2.47 13.26 20.16
CA ASP A 159 -2.60 13.92 18.86
C ASP A 159 -1.33 13.71 18.04
N LEU A 160 -1.50 13.41 16.74
CA LEU A 160 -0.41 13.18 15.80
C LEU A 160 -0.33 14.35 14.82
N GLY A 161 0.76 15.10 14.88
CA GLY A 161 0.98 16.27 14.04
C GLY A 161 2.23 16.20 13.17
N ILE A 162 2.32 17.10 12.20
CA ILE A 162 3.47 17.18 11.29
C ILE A 162 4.66 17.90 11.93
N ILE A 163 4.40 18.94 12.72
CA ILE A 163 5.44 19.76 13.38
C ILE A 163 5.83 19.14 14.73
N HIS A 164 4.84 18.68 15.46
CA HIS A 164 4.97 17.94 16.69
C HIS A 164 4.40 16.55 16.48
N PRO A 165 5.26 15.53 16.22
CA PRO A 165 4.81 14.17 15.88
C PRO A 165 3.88 13.57 16.92
N PHE A 166 4.08 13.92 18.19
CA PHE A 166 3.24 13.46 19.28
C PHE A 166 2.98 14.63 20.26
N ALA A 167 1.71 14.87 20.55
CA ALA A 167 1.24 15.62 21.69
C ALA A 167 0.40 14.70 22.55
N VAL A 168 0.75 14.49 23.78
CA VAL A 168 0.05 13.63 24.74
C VAL A 168 -0.47 14.48 25.88
N ALA A 169 -1.75 14.35 26.20
CA ALA A 169 -2.36 15.00 27.34
C ALA A 169 -2.94 13.96 28.29
N GLY A 170 -2.53 14.00 29.54
CA GLY A 170 -3.07 13.18 30.61
C GLY A 170 -4.33 13.79 31.24
N PRO A 171 -5.06 13.00 32.05
CA PRO A 171 -6.27 13.46 32.74
C PRO A 171 -6.01 14.59 33.75
N ASP A 172 -4.80 14.68 34.26
CA ASP A 172 -4.39 15.68 35.26
C ASP A 172 -3.99 17.02 34.66
N GLY A 173 -4.17 17.19 33.33
CA GLY A 173 -3.75 18.38 32.60
C GLY A 173 -2.24 18.45 32.33
N GLU A 174 -1.49 17.44 32.71
CA GLU A 174 -0.10 17.30 32.31
C GLU A 174 -0.02 16.88 30.84
N GLY A 175 0.97 17.41 30.11
CA GLY A 175 1.15 17.12 28.71
C GLY A 175 2.61 16.90 28.33
N LEU A 176 2.84 16.02 27.36
CA LEU A 176 4.13 15.79 26.72
C LEU A 176 4.04 16.23 25.25
N LEU A 177 4.94 17.14 24.87
CA LEU A 177 5.06 17.57 23.47
C LEU A 177 6.41 17.06 22.92
N VAL A 178 6.35 16.17 21.94
CA VAL A 178 7.54 15.69 21.24
C VAL A 178 7.77 16.56 20.01
N SER A 179 8.84 17.34 20.02
CA SER A 179 9.20 18.22 18.89
C SER A 179 9.85 17.40 17.75
N GLY A 180 9.39 17.60 16.53
CA GLY A 180 10.00 17.01 15.33
C GLY A 180 11.45 17.47 15.07
N ARG A 181 11.92 18.53 15.75
CA ARG A 181 13.32 18.95 15.72
C ARG A 181 14.24 17.95 16.44
N ALA A 182 13.76 17.32 17.52
CA ALA A 182 14.51 16.32 18.26
C ALA A 182 14.66 14.98 17.51
N ILE A 183 13.82 14.73 16.51
CA ILE A 183 13.85 13.50 15.71
C ILE A 183 14.77 13.63 14.48
N ARG A 184 15.11 14.86 14.09
CA ARG A 184 15.96 15.16 12.92
C ARG A 184 17.45 15.35 13.26
N ALA A 185 17.81 15.26 14.52
CA ALA A 185 19.19 15.26 14.99
C ALA A 185 19.73 13.82 15.03
#